data_485573319330a4f7bf85506e87ff0227
#
_entry.id   485573319330a4f7bf85506e87ff0227
#
_cell.length_a   1.000
_cell.length_b   1.000
_cell.length_c   1.000
_cell.angle_alpha   90.00
_cell.angle_beta   90.00
_cell.angle_gamma   90.00
#
_symmetry.space_group_name_H-M   'P 1'
#
loop_
_entity.id
_entity.type
_entity.pdbx_description
1 polymer ?
#
loop_
_entity_poly.entity_id
_entity_poly.type
_entity_poly.pdbx_seq_one_letter_code
_entity_poly.pdbx_strand_id
1 'polypeptide(L)'
;RGGDAEQAVDKWVLDHYTGISPLIAREFAFRAGHETDVRFGTLNDTQRGALVQEFSDTANAVKEDNYMPVILYRDGKPVDFTYRSIAQYGAETQVETRESFSQMLDEFYDARERQELSARRGRELTHAVTVARDRMARKAENLKRDYAATQKRDEFRLRGDLITANLYRMKSGEKVLHAENYYEDGCPTIDIPLDPLLSPQQNAAKNYKQYNKLKTAEFHLREQIEKAENERAYLESVLQELSQAETEQEFNEIRRELQETNYLKKSSGGKKELKRAFAPRTFKTSSGLEVLVGRSNVQNDQLTKKADKRDYWFHTQHIHGSHVILRCAGLTPSDDDLREAAMLASYFSQAKESSSVPVDYCPVKFVKKPAGARPGMVTYDNYRTLYVTPEEGLAKKLLIR
;
A
#
# COMPACT_ATOMS: atom_id res chain seq x y z
N ARG A 1 12.08 -45.82 -30.88
CA ARG A 1 11.18 -45.70 -32.03
C ARG A 1 10.49 -44.37 -31.92
N GLY A 2 10.66 -43.50 -32.92
CA GLY A 2 10.45 -42.07 -32.86
C GLY A 2 9.04 -41.64 -32.41
N GLY A 3 9.02 -40.60 -31.60
CA GLY A 3 7.83 -39.81 -31.35
C GLY A 3 7.38 -39.14 -32.67
N ASP A 4 6.14 -38.70 -32.70
CA ASP A 4 5.65 -37.86 -33.80
C ASP A 4 6.57 -36.63 -33.92
N ALA A 5 7.04 -36.34 -35.14
CA ALA A 5 7.99 -35.26 -35.41
C ALA A 5 7.53 -33.90 -34.83
N GLU A 6 6.22 -33.68 -34.77
CA GLU A 6 5.59 -32.46 -34.24
C GLU A 6 5.40 -32.48 -32.71
N GLN A 7 5.55 -33.63 -32.05
CA GLN A 7 5.37 -33.73 -30.61
C GLN A 7 6.56 -33.15 -29.84
N ALA A 8 6.27 -32.36 -28.80
CA ALA A 8 7.29 -31.86 -27.90
C ALA A 8 7.89 -33.02 -27.06
N VAL A 9 9.20 -32.99 -26.84
CA VAL A 9 9.94 -34.05 -26.13
C VAL A 9 9.44 -34.22 -24.69
N ASP A 10 9.21 -33.15 -23.97
CA ASP A 10 8.71 -33.19 -22.57
C ASP A 10 7.35 -33.88 -22.47
N LYS A 11 6.42 -33.57 -23.38
CA LYS A 11 5.09 -34.19 -23.45
C LYS A 11 5.16 -35.66 -23.79
N TRP A 12 6.01 -36.00 -24.77
CA TRP A 12 6.21 -37.40 -25.12
C TRP A 12 6.77 -38.21 -23.94
N VAL A 13 7.72 -37.65 -23.18
CA VAL A 13 8.27 -38.28 -21.98
C VAL A 13 7.18 -38.56 -20.97
N LEU A 14 6.31 -37.60 -20.70
CA LEU A 14 5.22 -37.73 -19.73
C LEU A 14 4.14 -38.75 -20.17
N ASP A 15 3.90 -38.87 -21.48
CA ASP A 15 2.90 -39.77 -22.04
C ASP A 15 3.39 -41.24 -22.03
N HIS A 16 4.71 -41.49 -22.10
CA HIS A 16 5.26 -42.83 -22.27
C HIS A 16 5.97 -43.38 -21.02
N TYR A 17 6.33 -42.53 -20.07
CA TYR A 17 7.07 -42.96 -18.87
C TYR A 17 6.33 -42.52 -17.60
N THR A 18 6.04 -43.48 -16.73
CA THR A 18 5.52 -43.20 -15.39
C THR A 18 6.64 -42.90 -14.40
N GLY A 19 6.36 -42.09 -13.41
CA GLY A 19 7.33 -41.72 -12.37
C GLY A 19 8.27 -40.55 -12.71
N ILE A 20 8.12 -39.97 -13.91
CA ILE A 20 8.84 -38.75 -14.31
C ILE A 20 7.92 -37.52 -14.09
N SER A 21 8.40 -36.52 -13.34
CA SER A 21 7.66 -35.28 -13.11
C SER A 21 7.77 -34.36 -14.31
N PRO A 22 6.84 -33.39 -14.49
CA PRO A 22 6.92 -32.38 -15.53
C PRO A 22 8.21 -31.55 -15.49
N LEU A 23 8.78 -31.34 -14.31
CA LEU A 23 10.06 -30.69 -14.12
C LEU A 23 11.19 -31.46 -14.79
N ILE A 24 11.26 -32.79 -14.54
CA ILE A 24 12.29 -33.66 -15.09
C ILE A 24 12.10 -33.88 -16.59
N ALA A 25 10.88 -34.00 -17.07
CA ALA A 25 10.61 -34.14 -18.50
C ALA A 25 11.10 -32.92 -19.30
N ARG A 26 10.87 -31.72 -18.79
CA ARG A 26 11.40 -30.47 -19.36
C ARG A 26 12.92 -30.38 -19.26
N GLU A 27 13.51 -30.88 -18.17
CA GLU A 27 14.97 -30.93 -18.03
C GLU A 27 15.61 -31.84 -19.09
N PHE A 28 14.99 -32.97 -19.40
CA PHE A 28 15.44 -33.85 -20.49
C PHE A 28 15.41 -33.13 -21.86
N ALA A 29 14.29 -32.44 -22.14
CA ALA A 29 14.17 -31.66 -23.36
C ALA A 29 15.23 -30.55 -23.45
N PHE A 30 15.43 -29.83 -22.34
CA PHE A 30 16.41 -28.75 -22.25
C PHE A 30 17.86 -29.25 -22.43
N ARG A 31 18.24 -30.33 -21.77
CA ARG A 31 19.60 -30.89 -21.91
C ARG A 31 19.89 -31.46 -23.30
N ALA A 32 18.84 -31.94 -23.97
CA ALA A 32 18.98 -32.41 -25.37
C ALA A 32 18.99 -31.28 -26.40
N GLY A 33 18.06 -30.32 -26.27
CA GLY A 33 17.78 -29.32 -27.30
C GLY A 33 18.09 -27.87 -26.93
N HIS A 34 18.49 -27.58 -25.66
CA HIS A 34 18.66 -26.25 -25.07
C HIS A 34 17.39 -25.42 -24.96
N GLU A 35 16.22 -26.05 -25.20
CA GLU A 35 14.89 -25.49 -25.03
C GLU A 35 13.97 -26.49 -24.33
N THR A 36 13.03 -26.02 -23.53
CA THR A 36 12.15 -26.91 -22.73
C THR A 36 10.99 -27.50 -23.53
N ASP A 37 10.63 -26.87 -24.66
CA ASP A 37 9.54 -27.25 -25.56
C ASP A 37 10.00 -27.79 -26.92
N VAL A 38 11.28 -28.22 -27.01
CA VAL A 38 11.88 -28.74 -28.24
C VAL A 38 11.07 -29.93 -28.78
N ARG A 39 10.89 -29.95 -30.12
CA ARG A 39 10.15 -31.02 -30.80
C ARG A 39 11.08 -32.11 -31.30
N PHE A 40 10.58 -33.37 -31.37
CA PHE A 40 11.40 -34.49 -31.88
C PHE A 40 11.92 -34.28 -33.28
N GLY A 41 11.14 -33.67 -34.19
CA GLY A 41 11.50 -33.41 -35.55
C GLY A 41 12.65 -32.43 -35.72
N THR A 42 12.88 -31.55 -34.78
CA THR A 42 13.95 -30.54 -34.82
C THR A 42 15.28 -31.04 -34.24
N LEU A 43 15.29 -32.16 -33.54
CA LEU A 43 16.49 -32.73 -32.92
C LEU A 43 17.41 -33.35 -33.98
N ASN A 44 18.67 -32.94 -34.01
CA ASN A 44 19.72 -33.61 -34.76
C ASN A 44 20.20 -34.89 -34.05
N ASP A 45 21.06 -35.68 -34.70
CA ASP A 45 21.51 -36.98 -34.16
C ASP A 45 22.30 -36.85 -32.86
N THR A 46 23.07 -35.78 -32.67
CA THR A 46 23.80 -35.50 -31.42
C THR A 46 22.82 -35.22 -30.28
N GLN A 47 21.81 -34.42 -30.56
CA GLN A 47 20.77 -34.07 -29.58
C GLN A 47 19.91 -35.29 -29.21
N ARG A 48 19.61 -36.13 -30.17
CA ARG A 48 18.93 -37.43 -29.89
C ARG A 48 19.77 -38.34 -29.01
N GLY A 49 21.09 -38.40 -29.31
CA GLY A 49 22.04 -39.13 -28.45
C GLY A 49 22.08 -38.60 -27.03
N ALA A 50 22.11 -37.26 -26.86
CA ALA A 50 22.02 -36.62 -25.52
C ALA A 50 20.75 -36.99 -24.77
N LEU A 51 19.57 -37.00 -25.45
CA LEU A 51 18.32 -37.40 -24.84
C LEU A 51 18.35 -38.86 -24.34
N VAL A 52 18.88 -39.79 -25.14
CA VAL A 52 19.05 -41.21 -24.74
C VAL A 52 19.97 -41.32 -23.54
N GLN A 53 21.06 -40.54 -23.51
CA GLN A 53 22.00 -40.53 -22.39
C GLN A 53 21.33 -40.03 -21.12
N GLU A 54 20.53 -38.95 -21.17
CA GLU A 54 19.78 -38.45 -20.01
C GLU A 54 18.83 -39.51 -19.43
N PHE A 55 18.14 -40.29 -20.27
CA PHE A 55 17.31 -41.38 -19.82
C PHE A 55 18.15 -42.48 -19.16
N SER A 56 19.30 -42.85 -19.76
CA SER A 56 20.18 -43.86 -19.23
C SER A 56 20.76 -43.48 -17.88
N ASP A 57 21.22 -42.25 -17.76
CA ASP A 57 21.79 -41.69 -16.51
C ASP A 57 20.73 -41.66 -15.41
N THR A 58 19.51 -41.28 -15.73
CA THR A 58 18.40 -41.26 -14.80
C THR A 58 18.04 -42.71 -14.34
N ALA A 59 17.97 -43.64 -15.28
CA ALA A 59 17.70 -45.05 -14.96
C ALA A 59 18.80 -45.67 -14.09
N ASN A 60 20.07 -45.33 -14.35
CA ASN A 60 21.21 -45.79 -13.54
C ASN A 60 21.17 -45.16 -12.14
N ALA A 61 20.93 -43.88 -12.03
CA ALA A 61 20.78 -43.19 -10.74
C ALA A 61 19.69 -43.85 -9.86
N VAL A 62 18.55 -44.23 -10.48
CA VAL A 62 17.47 -44.96 -9.77
C VAL A 62 17.91 -46.36 -9.32
N LYS A 63 18.64 -47.08 -10.19
CA LYS A 63 19.11 -48.44 -9.86
C LYS A 63 20.17 -48.47 -8.75
N GLU A 64 21.02 -47.46 -8.73
CA GLU A 64 22.15 -47.31 -7.81
C GLU A 64 21.78 -46.53 -6.53
N ASP A 65 20.53 -46.13 -6.38
CA ASP A 65 20.05 -45.30 -5.28
C ASP A 65 20.88 -44.02 -5.11
N ASN A 66 21.34 -43.48 -6.24
CA ASN A 66 22.20 -42.28 -6.30
C ASN A 66 21.38 -41.05 -6.60
N TYR A 67 20.85 -40.44 -5.54
CA TYR A 67 20.02 -39.25 -5.63
C TYR A 67 20.68 -38.04 -4.97
N MET A 68 20.37 -36.85 -5.49
CA MET A 68 20.79 -35.56 -4.93
C MET A 68 19.55 -34.73 -4.61
N PRO A 69 19.12 -34.71 -3.33
CA PRO A 69 17.98 -33.90 -2.92
C PRO A 69 18.28 -32.39 -3.12
N VAL A 70 17.46 -31.69 -3.89
CA VAL A 70 17.70 -30.29 -4.29
C VAL A 70 16.46 -29.47 -4.12
N ILE A 71 16.61 -28.27 -3.58
CA ILE A 71 15.58 -27.22 -3.59
C ILE A 71 15.98 -26.14 -4.60
N LEU A 72 15.03 -25.71 -5.39
CA LEU A 72 15.15 -24.63 -6.35
C LEU A 72 14.61 -23.34 -5.77
N TYR A 73 15.43 -22.29 -5.74
CA TYR A 73 15.06 -20.98 -5.22
C TYR A 73 15.04 -19.94 -6.33
N ARG A 74 14.02 -19.08 -6.33
CA ARG A 74 13.94 -17.87 -7.15
C ARG A 74 13.63 -16.70 -6.24
N ASP A 75 14.44 -15.62 -6.33
CA ASP A 75 14.33 -14.45 -5.43
C ASP A 75 14.31 -14.85 -3.93
N GLY A 76 15.13 -15.84 -3.55
CA GLY A 76 15.22 -16.33 -2.17
C GLY A 76 14.00 -17.15 -1.70
N LYS A 77 13.04 -17.47 -2.58
CA LYS A 77 11.85 -18.27 -2.26
C LYS A 77 11.94 -19.65 -2.90
N PRO A 78 11.63 -20.74 -2.16
CA PRO A 78 11.60 -22.06 -2.74
C PRO A 78 10.44 -22.18 -3.73
N VAL A 79 10.76 -22.58 -4.96
CA VAL A 79 9.78 -22.69 -6.06
C VAL A 79 9.49 -24.14 -6.42
N ASP A 80 10.48 -25.04 -6.28
CA ASP A 80 10.33 -26.45 -6.59
C ASP A 80 11.42 -27.28 -5.89
N PHE A 81 11.30 -28.59 -5.92
CA PHE A 81 12.31 -29.50 -5.42
C PHE A 81 12.45 -30.74 -6.31
N THR A 82 13.60 -31.39 -6.28
CA THR A 82 13.85 -32.57 -7.10
C THR A 82 14.99 -33.41 -6.53
N TYR A 83 15.30 -34.54 -7.22
CA TYR A 83 16.32 -35.50 -6.84
C TYR A 83 17.63 -35.38 -7.64
N ARG A 84 17.76 -34.34 -8.50
CA ARG A 84 18.93 -34.10 -9.34
C ARG A 84 19.10 -32.60 -9.63
N SER A 85 20.29 -32.25 -10.14
CA SER A 85 20.55 -30.87 -10.60
C SER A 85 19.67 -30.48 -11.78
N ILE A 86 19.22 -29.23 -11.82
CA ILE A 86 18.36 -28.64 -12.86
C ILE A 86 19.08 -27.47 -13.50
N ALA A 87 19.10 -27.43 -14.83
CA ALA A 87 19.74 -26.38 -15.63
C ALA A 87 18.76 -25.53 -16.45
N GLN A 88 17.56 -26.02 -16.72
CA GLN A 88 16.54 -25.37 -17.56
C GLN A 88 16.13 -23.95 -17.13
N TYR A 89 16.34 -23.58 -15.88
CA TYR A 89 15.97 -22.27 -15.35
C TYR A 89 17.08 -21.23 -15.41
N GLY A 90 18.29 -21.61 -15.90
CA GLY A 90 19.40 -20.69 -16.04
C GLY A 90 19.89 -20.09 -14.72
N ALA A 91 20.56 -18.94 -14.81
CA ALA A 91 21.19 -18.26 -13.67
C ALA A 91 20.21 -17.59 -12.71
N GLU A 92 18.95 -17.42 -13.08
CA GLU A 92 17.93 -16.79 -12.22
C GLU A 92 17.43 -17.72 -11.09
N THR A 93 17.75 -19.03 -11.18
CA THR A 93 17.33 -20.01 -10.18
C THR A 93 18.56 -20.55 -9.46
N GLN A 94 18.60 -20.34 -8.14
CA GLN A 94 19.61 -20.92 -7.27
C GLN A 94 19.22 -22.37 -6.96
N VAL A 95 20.19 -23.27 -7.05
CA VAL A 95 20.02 -24.71 -6.78
C VAL A 95 20.79 -25.07 -5.53
N GLU A 96 20.09 -25.47 -4.48
CA GLU A 96 20.70 -25.86 -3.20
C GLU A 96 20.47 -27.33 -2.90
N THR A 97 21.54 -28.06 -2.58
CA THR A 97 21.49 -29.49 -2.18
C THR A 97 21.19 -29.64 -0.69
N ARG A 98 20.57 -30.78 -0.33
CA ARG A 98 20.33 -31.17 1.06
C ARG A 98 20.90 -32.55 1.33
N GLU A 99 21.13 -32.86 2.61
CA GLU A 99 21.70 -34.14 3.00
C GLU A 99 20.71 -35.30 2.83
N SER A 100 19.41 -35.05 2.95
CA SER A 100 18.36 -36.04 2.81
C SER A 100 17.08 -35.49 2.20
N PHE A 101 16.24 -36.36 1.63
CA PHE A 101 14.90 -36.03 1.16
C PHE A 101 14.00 -35.51 2.27
N SER A 102 14.08 -36.08 3.48
CA SER A 102 13.28 -35.63 4.61
C SER A 102 13.59 -34.17 4.93
N GLN A 103 14.86 -33.82 5.05
CA GLN A 103 15.29 -32.42 5.29
C GLN A 103 14.84 -31.49 4.17
N MET A 104 14.99 -31.92 2.91
CA MET A 104 14.56 -31.13 1.74
C MET A 104 13.06 -30.86 1.76
N LEU A 105 12.24 -31.89 2.01
CA LEU A 105 10.79 -31.77 2.04
C LEU A 105 10.31 -30.92 3.22
N ASP A 106 10.85 -31.16 4.41
CA ASP A 106 10.50 -30.36 5.60
C ASP A 106 10.81 -28.88 5.35
N GLU A 107 12.00 -28.56 4.87
CA GLU A 107 12.39 -27.19 4.58
C GLU A 107 11.53 -26.53 3.50
N PHE A 108 11.24 -27.24 2.41
CA PHE A 108 10.42 -26.75 1.31
C PHE A 108 8.98 -26.48 1.74
N TYR A 109 8.34 -27.45 2.41
CA TYR A 109 6.95 -27.32 2.82
C TYR A 109 6.78 -26.34 3.98
N ASP A 110 7.69 -26.29 4.95
CA ASP A 110 7.69 -25.29 6.02
C ASP A 110 7.81 -23.85 5.47
N ALA A 111 8.68 -23.65 4.48
CA ALA A 111 8.83 -22.34 3.86
C ALA A 111 7.58 -21.96 3.07
N ARG A 112 6.99 -22.90 2.35
CA ARG A 112 5.76 -22.71 1.59
C ARG A 112 4.57 -22.42 2.50
N GLU A 113 4.40 -23.18 3.59
CA GLU A 113 3.34 -22.94 4.56
C GLU A 113 3.47 -21.54 5.19
N ARG A 114 4.68 -21.14 5.58
CA ARG A 114 4.93 -19.78 6.07
C ARG A 114 4.54 -18.70 5.06
N GLN A 115 4.87 -18.88 3.78
CA GLN A 115 4.47 -17.96 2.72
C GLN A 115 2.94 -17.90 2.56
N GLU A 116 2.26 -19.03 2.52
CA GLU A 116 0.81 -19.10 2.37
C GLU A 116 0.09 -18.45 3.56
N LEU A 117 0.54 -18.71 4.80
CA LEU A 117 0.02 -18.07 6.01
C LEU A 117 0.25 -16.57 6.00
N SER A 118 1.45 -16.12 5.60
CA SER A 118 1.78 -14.69 5.49
C SER A 118 0.89 -13.99 4.46
N ALA A 119 0.76 -14.57 3.26
CA ALA A 119 -0.09 -14.04 2.20
C ALA A 119 -1.58 -14.01 2.59
N ARG A 120 -2.07 -15.03 3.31
CA ARG A 120 -3.43 -15.06 3.84
C ARG A 120 -3.65 -13.94 4.86
N ARG A 121 -2.74 -13.76 5.81
CA ARG A 121 -2.79 -12.67 6.81
C ARG A 121 -2.80 -11.30 6.14
N GLY A 122 -1.93 -11.12 5.12
CA GLY A 122 -1.90 -9.89 4.32
C GLY A 122 -3.26 -9.59 3.69
N ARG A 123 -3.88 -10.57 3.04
CA ARG A 123 -5.23 -10.41 2.44
C ARG A 123 -6.30 -10.08 3.47
N GLU A 124 -6.29 -10.74 4.64
CA GLU A 124 -7.25 -10.45 5.72
C GLU A 124 -7.11 -9.02 6.25
N LEU A 125 -5.88 -8.55 6.48
CA LEU A 125 -5.60 -7.18 6.90
C LEU A 125 -6.01 -6.16 5.84
N THR A 126 -5.62 -6.39 4.59
CA THR A 126 -5.98 -5.52 3.46
C THR A 126 -7.50 -5.39 3.32
N HIS A 127 -8.23 -6.49 3.42
CA HIS A 127 -9.69 -6.46 3.37
C HIS A 127 -10.28 -5.63 4.52
N ALA A 128 -9.82 -5.86 5.76
CA ALA A 128 -10.31 -5.14 6.93
C ALA A 128 -10.06 -3.63 6.82
N VAL A 129 -8.86 -3.22 6.37
CA VAL A 129 -8.50 -1.81 6.20
C VAL A 129 -9.27 -1.18 5.04
N THR A 130 -9.46 -1.90 3.92
CA THR A 130 -10.27 -1.42 2.79
C THR A 130 -11.69 -1.12 3.21
N VAL A 131 -12.34 -2.03 3.94
CA VAL A 131 -13.71 -1.82 4.47
C VAL A 131 -13.75 -0.60 5.40
N ALA A 132 -12.75 -0.43 6.25
CA ALA A 132 -12.67 0.73 7.15
C ALA A 132 -12.47 2.04 6.37
N ARG A 133 -11.57 2.06 5.37
CA ARG A 133 -11.33 3.21 4.49
C ARG A 133 -12.60 3.62 3.74
N ASP A 134 -13.32 2.66 3.15
CA ASP A 134 -14.55 2.91 2.38
C ASP A 134 -15.68 3.43 3.30
N ARG A 135 -15.73 2.96 4.54
CA ARG A 135 -16.64 3.52 5.56
C ARG A 135 -16.34 4.98 5.86
N MET A 136 -15.05 5.35 6.00
CA MET A 136 -14.67 6.75 6.22
C MET A 136 -14.92 7.63 5.01
N ALA A 137 -14.66 7.13 3.80
CA ALA A 137 -14.97 7.83 2.56
C ALA A 137 -16.48 8.16 2.46
N ARG A 138 -17.34 7.16 2.68
CA ARG A 138 -18.80 7.37 2.69
C ARG A 138 -19.26 8.33 3.79
N LYS A 139 -18.64 8.25 4.96
CA LYS A 139 -18.91 9.20 6.05
C LYS A 139 -18.55 10.63 5.66
N ALA A 140 -17.36 10.85 5.10
CA ALA A 140 -16.93 12.17 4.65
C ALA A 140 -17.88 12.74 3.59
N GLU A 141 -18.33 11.93 2.63
CA GLU A 141 -19.25 12.34 1.58
C GLU A 141 -20.63 12.73 2.12
N ASN A 142 -21.17 11.96 3.07
CA ASN A 142 -22.43 12.31 3.73
C ASN A 142 -22.31 13.63 4.51
N LEU A 143 -21.21 13.81 5.25
CA LEU A 143 -20.97 15.04 6.01
C LEU A 143 -20.81 16.26 5.08
N LYS A 144 -20.16 16.11 3.91
CA LYS A 144 -20.05 17.17 2.90
C LYS A 144 -21.41 17.56 2.33
N ARG A 145 -22.28 16.59 2.08
CA ARG A 145 -23.65 16.84 1.63
C ARG A 145 -24.46 17.59 2.70
N ASP A 146 -24.36 17.17 3.98
CA ASP A 146 -25.01 17.87 5.07
C ASP A 146 -24.45 19.30 5.26
N TYR A 147 -23.12 19.47 5.09
CA TYR A 147 -22.47 20.77 5.09
C TYR A 147 -22.99 21.68 3.97
N ALA A 148 -23.15 21.17 2.76
CA ALA A 148 -23.71 21.94 1.65
C ALA A 148 -25.15 22.41 1.96
N ALA A 149 -25.95 21.59 2.67
CA ALA A 149 -27.29 21.98 3.07
C ALA A 149 -27.30 23.15 4.08
N THR A 150 -26.22 23.33 4.87
CA THR A 150 -26.12 24.45 5.83
C THR A 150 -25.93 25.80 5.13
N GLN A 151 -25.47 25.82 3.87
CA GLN A 151 -25.27 27.07 3.11
C GLN A 151 -26.57 27.84 2.87
N LYS A 152 -27.73 27.18 2.96
CA LYS A 152 -29.06 27.82 2.88
C LYS A 152 -29.44 28.61 4.14
N ARG A 153 -28.56 28.70 5.13
CA ARG A 153 -28.84 29.41 6.39
C ARG A 153 -29.18 30.90 6.19
N ASP A 154 -28.51 31.58 5.23
CA ASP A 154 -28.68 32.98 5.02
C ASP A 154 -30.08 33.35 4.46
N GLU A 155 -30.75 32.39 3.79
CA GLU A 155 -32.17 32.51 3.44
C GLU A 155 -33.07 32.63 4.68
N PHE A 156 -32.79 31.86 5.73
CA PHE A 156 -33.56 31.92 6.99
C PHE A 156 -33.30 33.25 7.72
N ARG A 157 -32.06 33.75 7.69
CA ARG A 157 -31.74 35.08 8.23
C ARG A 157 -32.52 36.16 7.49
N LEU A 158 -32.43 36.16 6.14
CA LEU A 158 -33.16 37.12 5.29
C LEU A 158 -34.67 37.07 5.58
N ARG A 159 -35.28 35.91 5.64
CA ARG A 159 -36.69 35.77 6.00
C ARG A 159 -37.01 36.33 7.39
N GLY A 160 -36.15 36.07 8.38
CA GLY A 160 -36.29 36.62 9.71
C GLY A 160 -36.22 38.14 9.74
N ASP A 161 -35.25 38.73 9.02
CA ASP A 161 -35.05 40.16 8.91
C ASP A 161 -36.26 40.85 8.22
N LEU A 162 -36.72 40.29 7.10
CA LEU A 162 -37.88 40.83 6.37
C LEU A 162 -39.18 40.70 7.11
N ILE A 163 -39.43 39.60 7.83
CA ILE A 163 -40.58 39.44 8.73
C ILE A 163 -40.52 40.52 9.81
N THR A 164 -39.35 40.73 10.45
CA THR A 164 -39.16 41.69 11.51
C THR A 164 -39.42 43.12 11.02
N ALA A 165 -38.94 43.52 9.83
CA ALA A 165 -39.15 44.83 9.23
C ALA A 165 -40.63 45.10 8.89
N ASN A 166 -41.42 44.04 8.67
CA ASN A 166 -42.83 44.16 8.27
C ASN A 166 -43.84 43.87 9.43
N LEU A 167 -43.40 43.69 10.68
CA LEU A 167 -44.26 43.38 11.81
C LEU A 167 -45.43 44.36 11.97
N TYR A 168 -45.22 45.64 11.65
CA TYR A 168 -46.23 46.73 11.82
C TYR A 168 -47.48 46.53 10.94
N ARG A 169 -47.37 45.79 9.81
CA ARG A 169 -48.48 45.59 8.88
C ARG A 169 -49.01 44.15 8.85
N MET A 170 -48.36 43.22 9.55
CA MET A 170 -48.72 41.81 9.55
C MET A 170 -49.83 41.50 10.57
N LYS A 171 -50.69 40.54 10.25
CA LYS A 171 -51.72 40.01 11.13
C LYS A 171 -51.46 38.52 11.43
N SER A 172 -51.93 38.06 12.61
CA SER A 172 -51.91 36.65 12.92
C SER A 172 -52.83 35.86 11.99
N GLY A 173 -52.40 34.66 11.56
CA GLY A 173 -53.15 33.80 10.66
C GLY A 173 -52.79 33.94 9.19
N GLU A 174 -51.92 34.87 8.81
CA GLU A 174 -51.39 34.98 7.43
C GLU A 174 -50.50 33.81 7.09
N LYS A 175 -50.61 33.31 5.83
CA LYS A 175 -49.84 32.16 5.35
C LYS A 175 -48.57 32.57 4.55
N VAL A 176 -48.55 33.77 4.01
CA VAL A 176 -47.46 34.29 3.16
C VAL A 176 -47.32 35.78 3.43
N LEU A 177 -46.08 36.24 3.60
CA LEU A 177 -45.72 37.65 3.60
C LEU A 177 -45.09 38.01 2.26
N HIS A 178 -45.68 38.94 1.53
CA HIS A 178 -45.08 39.61 0.35
C HIS A 178 -44.23 40.75 0.85
N ALA A 179 -42.88 40.63 0.78
CA ALA A 179 -41.96 41.63 1.28
C ALA A 179 -40.94 42.03 0.21
N GLU A 180 -40.60 43.32 0.16
CA GLU A 180 -39.51 43.82 -0.66
C GLU A 180 -38.16 43.39 -0.04
N ASN A 181 -37.31 42.81 -0.87
CA ASN A 181 -35.97 42.42 -0.47
C ASN A 181 -34.98 43.56 -0.67
N TYR A 182 -34.86 44.39 0.32
CA TYR A 182 -33.96 45.57 0.28
C TYR A 182 -32.46 45.21 0.41
N TYR A 183 -32.10 43.91 0.50
CA TYR A 183 -30.71 43.43 0.43
C TYR A 183 -30.25 43.13 -1.02
N GLU A 184 -31.18 43.20 -1.99
CA GLU A 184 -30.92 42.93 -3.39
C GLU A 184 -31.21 44.18 -4.27
N ASP A 185 -30.39 44.44 -5.28
CA ASP A 185 -30.55 45.58 -6.18
C ASP A 185 -31.92 45.51 -6.88
N GLY A 186 -32.64 46.63 -6.87
CA GLY A 186 -33.99 46.70 -7.42
C GLY A 186 -35.10 46.28 -6.48
N CYS A 187 -34.77 45.88 -5.24
CA CYS A 187 -35.73 45.53 -4.18
C CYS A 187 -36.85 44.58 -4.63
N PRO A 188 -36.54 43.41 -5.24
CA PRO A 188 -37.55 42.49 -5.73
C PRO A 188 -38.48 42.06 -4.61
N THR A 189 -39.77 41.89 -4.91
CA THR A 189 -40.72 41.31 -3.96
C THR A 189 -40.52 39.80 -3.87
N ILE A 190 -40.38 39.29 -2.66
CA ILE A 190 -40.26 37.86 -2.37
C ILE A 190 -41.40 37.38 -1.48
N ASP A 191 -41.80 36.16 -1.70
CA ASP A 191 -42.83 35.46 -0.93
C ASP A 191 -42.22 34.65 0.23
N ILE A 192 -42.54 35.06 1.45
CA ILE A 192 -42.05 34.40 2.65
C ILE A 192 -43.16 33.53 3.25
N PRO A 193 -43.03 32.20 3.26
CA PRO A 193 -44.02 31.33 3.88
C PRO A 193 -44.07 31.53 5.42
N LEU A 194 -45.27 31.70 5.96
CA LEU A 194 -45.54 31.87 7.36
C LEU A 194 -46.32 30.67 7.91
N ASP A 195 -46.10 30.40 9.18
CA ASP A 195 -46.91 29.45 9.92
C ASP A 195 -48.12 30.22 10.53
N PRO A 196 -49.36 29.94 10.07
CA PRO A 196 -50.53 30.69 10.48
C PRO A 196 -50.91 30.48 11.97
N LEU A 197 -50.35 29.41 12.59
CA LEU A 197 -50.57 29.12 14.03
C LEU A 197 -49.64 29.97 14.93
N LEU A 198 -48.68 30.68 14.35
CA LEU A 198 -47.71 31.48 15.06
C LEU A 198 -47.99 32.96 14.83
N SER A 199 -47.69 33.78 15.87
CA SER A 199 -47.70 35.23 15.68
C SER A 199 -46.60 35.69 14.70
N PRO A 200 -46.66 36.88 14.11
CA PRO A 200 -45.58 37.43 13.26
C PRO A 200 -44.20 37.37 13.95
N GLN A 201 -44.13 37.76 15.23
CA GLN A 201 -42.88 37.72 16.02
C GLN A 201 -42.36 36.30 16.19
N GLN A 202 -43.27 35.31 16.42
CA GLN A 202 -42.89 33.90 16.54
C GLN A 202 -42.40 33.31 15.22
N ASN A 203 -42.97 33.73 14.06
CA ASN A 203 -42.49 33.37 12.74
C ASN A 203 -41.06 33.91 12.47
N ALA A 204 -40.76 35.17 12.82
CA ALA A 204 -39.42 35.74 12.78
C ALA A 204 -38.43 34.92 13.67
N ALA A 205 -38.83 34.67 14.93
CA ALA A 205 -38.02 33.89 15.88
C ALA A 205 -37.75 32.47 15.38
N LYS A 206 -38.73 31.81 14.74
CA LYS A 206 -38.60 30.47 14.14
C LYS A 206 -37.50 30.47 13.04
N ASN A 207 -37.49 31.50 12.17
CA ASN A 207 -36.47 31.65 11.13
C ASN A 207 -35.09 31.89 11.74
N TYR A 208 -34.92 32.79 12.71
CA TYR A 208 -33.64 33.01 13.39
C TYR A 208 -33.16 31.78 14.16
N LYS A 209 -34.06 31.02 14.79
CA LYS A 209 -33.70 29.75 15.43
C LYS A 209 -33.14 28.77 14.42
N GLN A 210 -33.72 28.65 13.21
CA GLN A 210 -33.24 27.80 12.14
C GLN A 210 -31.89 28.28 11.60
N TYR A 211 -31.70 29.59 11.40
CA TYR A 211 -30.41 30.19 11.03
C TYR A 211 -29.30 29.80 12.03
N ASN A 212 -29.55 30.02 13.34
CA ASN A 212 -28.56 29.71 14.38
C ASN A 212 -28.26 28.20 14.47
N LYS A 213 -29.27 27.34 14.30
CA LYS A 213 -29.09 25.89 14.22
C LYS A 213 -28.15 25.49 13.07
N LEU A 214 -28.39 26.02 11.88
CA LEU A 214 -27.55 25.73 10.71
C LEU A 214 -26.14 26.31 10.84
N LYS A 215 -25.98 27.51 11.41
CA LYS A 215 -24.68 28.13 11.69
C LYS A 215 -23.84 27.29 12.65
N THR A 216 -24.45 26.77 13.72
CA THR A 216 -23.76 25.87 14.67
C THR A 216 -23.43 24.53 14.01
N ALA A 217 -24.34 23.97 13.21
CA ALA A 217 -24.14 22.71 12.51
C ALA A 217 -22.98 22.82 11.51
N GLU A 218 -22.85 23.94 10.78
CA GLU A 218 -21.76 24.16 9.84
C GLU A 218 -20.39 24.03 10.49
N PHE A 219 -20.21 24.68 11.65
CA PHE A 219 -18.94 24.59 12.40
C PHE A 219 -18.60 23.14 12.77
N HIS A 220 -19.55 22.40 13.33
CA HIS A 220 -19.34 21.02 13.74
C HIS A 220 -19.13 20.08 12.53
N LEU A 221 -19.87 20.30 11.44
CA LEU A 221 -19.70 19.48 10.22
C LEU A 221 -18.33 19.67 9.59
N ARG A 222 -17.82 20.90 9.54
CA ARG A 222 -16.47 21.18 9.04
C ARG A 222 -15.40 20.41 9.82
N GLU A 223 -15.48 20.45 11.14
CA GLU A 223 -14.57 19.69 12.01
C GLU A 223 -14.67 18.17 11.80
N GLN A 224 -15.90 17.65 11.64
CA GLN A 224 -16.11 16.22 11.40
C GLN A 224 -15.67 15.77 10.02
N ILE A 225 -15.80 16.61 8.99
CA ILE A 225 -15.29 16.35 7.64
C ILE A 225 -13.77 16.20 7.70
N GLU A 226 -13.08 17.16 8.30
CA GLU A 226 -11.63 17.12 8.47
C GLU A 226 -11.15 15.85 9.19
N LYS A 227 -11.83 15.49 10.28
CA LYS A 227 -11.53 14.24 11.00
C LYS A 227 -11.74 12.99 10.14
N ALA A 228 -12.83 12.94 9.36
CA ALA A 228 -13.13 11.80 8.52
C ALA A 228 -12.14 11.68 7.34
N GLU A 229 -11.71 12.79 6.76
CA GLU A 229 -10.71 12.82 5.70
C GLU A 229 -9.32 12.41 6.21
N ASN A 230 -8.91 12.90 7.39
CA ASN A 230 -7.66 12.51 8.02
C ASN A 230 -7.64 11.02 8.36
N GLU A 231 -8.75 10.46 8.85
CA GLU A 231 -8.87 9.02 9.10
C GLU A 231 -8.80 8.20 7.80
N ARG A 232 -9.44 8.69 6.73
CA ARG A 232 -9.36 8.05 5.41
C ARG A 232 -7.93 8.04 4.89
N ALA A 233 -7.23 9.18 4.93
CA ALA A 233 -5.85 9.30 4.50
C ALA A 233 -4.91 8.37 5.31
N TYR A 234 -5.11 8.26 6.62
CA TYR A 234 -4.39 7.31 7.45
C TYR A 234 -4.60 5.86 6.99
N LEU A 235 -5.84 5.44 6.72
CA LEU A 235 -6.13 4.09 6.25
C LEU A 235 -5.57 3.82 4.86
N GLU A 236 -5.52 4.82 3.98
CA GLU A 236 -4.87 4.75 2.67
C GLU A 236 -3.35 4.55 2.81
N SER A 237 -2.70 5.21 3.79
CA SER A 237 -1.28 4.97 4.07
C SER A 237 -1.02 3.54 4.58
N VAL A 238 -1.90 3.01 5.44
CA VAL A 238 -1.79 1.61 5.90
C VAL A 238 -1.98 0.61 4.74
N LEU A 239 -2.88 0.89 3.78
CA LEU A 239 -3.03 0.06 2.58
C LEU A 239 -1.76 0.07 1.72
N GLN A 240 -1.09 1.22 1.64
CA GLN A 240 0.20 1.33 0.96
C GLN A 240 1.27 0.46 1.64
N GLU A 241 1.35 0.49 2.95
CA GLU A 241 2.27 -0.36 3.71
C GLU A 241 1.98 -1.85 3.52
N LEU A 242 0.70 -2.24 3.57
CA LEU A 242 0.27 -3.62 3.30
C LEU A 242 0.64 -4.09 1.90
N SER A 243 0.61 -3.21 0.90
CA SER A 243 1.02 -3.53 -0.47
C SER A 243 2.52 -3.80 -0.63
N GLN A 244 3.33 -3.27 0.29
CA GLN A 244 4.79 -3.40 0.30
C GLN A 244 5.31 -4.41 1.32
N ALA A 245 4.43 -4.93 2.20
CA ALA A 245 4.80 -5.90 3.20
C ALA A 245 4.98 -7.28 2.58
N GLU A 246 6.14 -7.90 2.82
CA GLU A 246 6.49 -9.22 2.29
C GLU A 246 6.67 -10.27 3.39
N THR A 247 7.01 -9.81 4.61
CA THR A 247 7.35 -10.70 5.72
C THR A 247 6.25 -10.77 6.76
N GLU A 248 6.18 -11.91 7.46
CA GLU A 248 5.26 -12.09 8.58
C GLU A 248 5.46 -11.02 9.67
N GLN A 249 6.70 -10.58 9.88
CA GLN A 249 7.03 -9.56 10.87
C GLN A 249 6.41 -8.21 10.50
N GLU A 250 6.46 -7.81 9.22
CA GLU A 250 5.84 -6.58 8.72
C GLU A 250 4.32 -6.63 8.91
N PHE A 251 3.66 -7.72 8.52
CA PHE A 251 2.22 -7.88 8.74
C PHE A 251 1.84 -7.84 10.23
N ASN A 252 2.66 -8.40 11.11
CA ASN A 252 2.42 -8.36 12.54
C ASN A 252 2.60 -6.95 13.13
N GLU A 253 3.53 -6.13 12.62
CA GLU A 253 3.67 -4.72 13.00
C GLU A 253 2.45 -3.90 12.58
N ILE A 254 2.02 -4.01 11.33
CA ILE A 254 0.82 -3.33 10.82
C ILE A 254 -0.42 -3.78 11.60
N ARG A 255 -0.55 -5.07 11.90
CA ARG A 255 -1.64 -5.60 12.73
C ARG A 255 -1.65 -4.97 14.13
N ARG A 256 -0.49 -4.81 14.75
CA ARG A 256 -0.36 -4.17 16.06
C ARG A 256 -0.76 -2.70 15.99
N GLU A 257 -0.32 -1.97 14.99
CA GLU A 257 -0.71 -0.59 14.74
C GLU A 257 -2.24 -0.47 14.61
N LEU A 258 -2.89 -1.35 13.83
CA LEU A 258 -4.34 -1.38 13.69
C LEU A 258 -5.09 -1.73 14.99
N GLN A 259 -4.47 -2.52 15.87
CA GLN A 259 -5.02 -2.80 17.21
C GLN A 259 -4.85 -1.61 18.16
N GLU A 260 -3.73 -0.90 18.10
CA GLU A 260 -3.47 0.30 18.92
C GLU A 260 -4.35 1.48 18.49
N THR A 261 -4.66 1.58 17.20
CA THR A 261 -5.54 2.59 16.62
C THR A 261 -7.03 2.19 16.61
N ASN A 262 -7.39 1.05 17.22
CA ASN A 262 -8.74 0.49 17.39
C ASN A 262 -9.46 0.09 16.09
N TYR A 263 -8.75 -0.20 15.02
CA TYR A 263 -9.34 -0.79 13.80
C TYR A 263 -9.48 -2.30 13.88
N LEU A 264 -8.65 -2.95 14.71
CA LEU A 264 -8.75 -4.38 15.01
C LEU A 264 -8.91 -4.61 16.50
N LYS A 265 -9.63 -5.68 16.87
CA LYS A 265 -9.77 -6.09 18.27
C LYS A 265 -8.41 -6.55 18.82
N LYS A 266 -8.10 -6.14 20.04
CA LYS A 266 -6.92 -6.66 20.75
C LYS A 266 -7.16 -8.12 21.08
N SER A 267 -6.21 -8.98 20.75
CA SER A 267 -6.27 -10.41 21.12
C SER A 267 -6.14 -10.56 22.63
N SER A 268 -7.09 -11.21 23.26
CA SER A 268 -7.18 -11.38 24.72
C SER A 268 -6.28 -12.48 25.29
N GLY A 269 -5.23 -12.94 24.59
CA GLY A 269 -4.43 -14.07 25.02
C GLY A 269 -2.98 -14.15 24.52
N GLY A 270 -2.49 -13.14 23.83
CA GLY A 270 -1.12 -13.17 23.32
C GLY A 270 -0.10 -12.91 24.43
N LYS A 271 0.83 -13.85 24.68
CA LYS A 271 2.09 -13.56 25.40
C LYS A 271 2.64 -12.24 24.81
N LYS A 272 3.09 -11.32 25.68
CA LYS A 272 3.89 -10.16 25.23
C LYS A 272 5.09 -10.70 24.49
N GLU A 273 4.99 -10.83 23.15
CA GLU A 273 6.17 -11.05 22.34
C GLU A 273 7.14 -9.90 22.60
N LEU A 274 8.36 -10.28 22.98
CA LEU A 274 9.45 -9.35 23.19
C LEU A 274 9.54 -8.42 21.99
N LYS A 275 9.44 -7.12 22.25
CA LYS A 275 9.54 -6.04 21.28
C LYS A 275 10.92 -6.04 20.62
N ARG A 276 11.22 -6.97 19.74
CA ARG A 276 12.28 -6.75 18.77
C ARG A 276 11.73 -5.77 17.75
N ALA A 277 12.12 -4.51 17.89
CA ALA A 277 11.84 -3.53 16.85
C ALA A 277 12.43 -4.06 15.53
N PHE A 278 11.57 -4.24 14.53
CA PHE A 278 12.00 -4.63 13.21
C PHE A 278 12.90 -3.52 12.64
N ALA A 279 14.02 -3.88 12.03
CA ALA A 279 14.94 -2.88 11.48
C ALA A 279 14.34 -2.24 10.21
N PRO A 280 14.55 -0.93 10.00
CA PRO A 280 14.15 -0.28 8.74
C PRO A 280 14.91 -0.92 7.56
N ARG A 281 14.41 -0.72 6.34
CA ARG A 281 15.20 -1.04 5.15
C ARG A 281 16.39 -0.10 5.12
N THR A 282 17.58 -0.67 4.96
CA THR A 282 18.85 0.11 4.97
C THR A 282 19.49 0.04 3.61
N PHE A 283 19.77 1.20 3.07
CA PHE A 283 20.40 1.39 1.76
C PHE A 283 21.67 2.22 1.94
N LYS A 284 22.49 2.26 0.91
CA LYS A 284 23.70 3.07 0.88
C LYS A 284 23.78 3.78 -0.45
N THR A 285 23.95 5.11 -0.42
CA THR A 285 24.15 5.88 -1.65
C THR A 285 25.47 5.51 -2.33
N SER A 286 25.61 5.88 -3.58
CA SER A 286 26.85 5.67 -4.35
C SER A 286 28.06 6.32 -3.71
N SER A 287 27.91 7.41 -2.95
CA SER A 287 28.96 8.06 -2.16
C SER A 287 29.24 7.39 -0.82
N GLY A 288 28.36 6.49 -0.37
CA GLY A 288 28.49 5.73 0.85
C GLY A 288 27.68 6.22 2.05
N LEU A 289 26.77 7.20 1.90
CA LEU A 289 25.88 7.64 2.94
C LEU A 289 24.76 6.62 3.19
N GLU A 290 24.38 6.42 4.44
CA GLU A 290 23.31 5.51 4.83
C GLU A 290 21.94 6.15 4.60
N VAL A 291 21.01 5.38 3.99
CA VAL A 291 19.62 5.77 3.80
C VAL A 291 18.72 4.76 4.51
N LEU A 292 17.85 5.25 5.36
CA LEU A 292 16.88 4.44 6.10
C LEU A 292 15.49 4.66 5.55
N VAL A 293 14.78 3.58 5.23
CA VAL A 293 13.41 3.61 4.72
C VAL A 293 12.49 2.88 5.69
N GLY A 294 11.45 3.56 6.14
CA GLY A 294 10.46 2.99 7.06
C GLY A 294 9.58 1.96 6.37
N ARG A 295 9.15 0.95 7.14
CA ARG A 295 8.31 -0.17 6.67
C ARG A 295 6.87 -0.10 7.17
N SER A 296 6.61 0.78 8.16
CA SER A 296 5.29 1.01 8.73
C SER A 296 5.18 2.45 9.24
N ASN A 297 3.95 2.96 9.41
CA ASN A 297 3.70 4.32 9.93
C ASN A 297 4.33 4.52 11.31
N VAL A 298 4.28 3.49 12.15
CA VAL A 298 4.94 3.52 13.46
C VAL A 298 6.45 3.63 13.30
N GLN A 299 7.03 2.91 12.35
CA GLN A 299 8.46 2.97 12.08
C GLN A 299 8.85 4.29 11.42
N ASN A 300 8.04 4.84 10.51
CA ASN A 300 8.20 6.18 9.92
C ASN A 300 8.32 7.25 11.02
N ASP A 301 7.44 7.21 12.02
CA ASP A 301 7.50 8.09 13.19
C ASP A 301 8.80 7.91 13.99
N GLN A 302 9.19 6.66 14.24
CA GLN A 302 10.39 6.36 15.01
C GLN A 302 11.67 6.82 14.30
N LEU A 303 11.74 6.62 12.98
CA LEU A 303 12.87 7.07 12.16
C LEU A 303 13.01 8.58 12.22
N THR A 304 11.92 9.30 11.95
CA THR A 304 11.91 10.77 11.96
C THR A 304 12.24 11.33 13.35
N LYS A 305 11.75 10.68 14.42
CA LYS A 305 12.03 11.11 15.80
C LYS A 305 13.48 10.87 16.23
N LYS A 306 14.09 9.76 15.77
CA LYS A 306 15.46 9.34 16.18
C LYS A 306 16.55 9.94 15.29
N ALA A 307 16.23 10.42 14.11
CA ALA A 307 17.18 11.02 13.17
C ALA A 307 17.84 12.27 13.75
N ASP A 308 19.10 12.53 13.38
CA ASP A 308 19.78 13.77 13.72
C ASP A 308 19.05 14.95 13.06
N LYS A 309 19.04 16.10 13.72
CA LYS A 309 18.37 17.30 13.19
C LYS A 309 18.98 17.85 11.90
N ARG A 310 20.19 17.43 11.57
CA ARG A 310 20.95 17.79 10.36
C ARG A 310 20.81 16.75 9.23
N ASP A 311 20.26 15.56 9.51
CA ASP A 311 19.92 14.57 8.49
C ASP A 311 18.79 15.10 7.60
N TYR A 312 18.62 14.52 6.41
CA TYR A 312 17.55 14.90 5.50
C TYR A 312 16.44 13.87 5.51
N TRP A 313 15.21 14.39 5.58
CA TRP A 313 13.96 13.63 5.45
C TRP A 313 13.39 13.82 4.05
N PHE A 314 12.86 12.73 3.46
CA PHE A 314 12.23 12.72 2.13
C PHE A 314 10.88 12.05 2.22
N HIS A 315 9.94 12.54 1.39
CA HIS A 315 8.63 11.93 1.20
C HIS A 315 8.02 12.38 -0.14
N THR A 316 7.24 11.52 -0.77
CA THR A 316 6.49 11.88 -1.99
C THR A 316 5.42 12.93 -1.71
N GLN A 317 5.34 13.97 -2.55
CA GLN A 317 4.41 15.07 -2.37
C GLN A 317 2.97 14.62 -2.63
N HIS A 318 2.07 14.81 -1.67
CA HIS A 318 0.64 14.46 -1.76
C HIS A 318 0.32 12.99 -2.08
N ILE A 319 1.28 12.09 -1.95
CA ILE A 319 1.13 10.66 -2.24
C ILE A 319 1.59 9.87 -1.01
N HIS A 320 0.88 8.79 -0.67
CA HIS A 320 1.28 7.93 0.45
C HIS A 320 2.56 7.16 0.12
N GLY A 321 3.48 7.13 1.09
CA GLY A 321 4.77 6.47 0.95
C GLY A 321 5.53 6.37 2.28
N SER A 322 6.71 5.79 2.22
CA SER A 322 7.61 5.66 3.38
C SER A 322 8.35 6.96 3.68
N HIS A 323 8.62 7.22 4.96
CA HIS A 323 9.62 8.20 5.34
C HIS A 323 11.00 7.67 5.02
N VAL A 324 11.81 8.48 4.35
CA VAL A 324 13.19 8.15 4.03
C VAL A 324 14.11 9.14 4.73
N ILE A 325 15.12 8.63 5.42
CA ILE A 325 16.11 9.43 6.15
C ILE A 325 17.48 9.20 5.54
N LEU A 326 18.07 10.23 4.95
CA LEU A 326 19.46 10.25 4.52
C LEU A 326 20.33 10.73 5.70
N ARG A 327 21.18 9.85 6.20
CA ARG A 327 22.06 10.11 7.35
C ARG A 327 23.33 10.77 6.88
N CYS A 328 23.41 12.07 7.11
CA CYS A 328 24.53 12.88 6.65
C CYS A 328 25.63 13.06 7.71
N ALA A 329 25.35 12.75 8.98
CA ALA A 329 26.28 12.99 10.11
C ALA A 329 26.86 14.41 10.15
N GLY A 330 26.13 15.39 9.60
CA GLY A 330 26.56 16.80 9.49
C GLY A 330 27.38 17.13 8.23
N LEU A 331 27.62 16.17 7.36
CA LEU A 331 28.17 16.39 6.02
C LEU A 331 27.10 16.99 5.08
N THR A 332 27.53 17.73 4.06
CA THR A 332 26.64 18.17 2.99
C THR A 332 26.54 17.07 1.96
N PRO A 333 25.34 16.48 1.73
CA PRO A 333 25.16 15.44 0.71
C PRO A 333 25.35 16.04 -0.68
N SER A 334 25.82 15.21 -1.63
CA SER A 334 25.89 15.57 -3.04
C SER A 334 24.48 15.58 -3.68
N ASP A 335 24.36 16.17 -4.87
CA ASP A 335 23.10 16.14 -5.62
C ASP A 335 22.70 14.71 -6.00
N ASP A 336 23.66 13.81 -6.23
CA ASP A 336 23.42 12.41 -6.50
C ASP A 336 22.88 11.67 -5.27
N ASP A 337 23.43 11.93 -4.07
CA ASP A 337 22.91 11.38 -2.81
C ASP A 337 21.45 11.78 -2.58
N LEU A 338 21.14 13.07 -2.83
CA LEU A 338 19.78 13.59 -2.69
C LEU A 338 18.82 12.94 -3.70
N ARG A 339 19.27 12.73 -4.96
CA ARG A 339 18.49 12.07 -6.00
C ARG A 339 18.25 10.58 -5.69
N GLU A 340 19.27 9.86 -5.24
CA GLU A 340 19.15 8.45 -4.87
C GLU A 340 18.19 8.26 -3.67
N ALA A 341 18.28 9.11 -2.65
CA ALA A 341 17.35 9.09 -1.53
C ALA A 341 15.92 9.45 -1.95
N ALA A 342 15.74 10.44 -2.85
CA ALA A 342 14.44 10.80 -3.41
C ALA A 342 13.87 9.67 -4.28
N MET A 343 14.71 9.00 -5.08
CA MET A 343 14.31 7.83 -5.86
C MET A 343 13.81 6.70 -4.96
N LEU A 344 14.50 6.43 -3.84
CA LEU A 344 14.03 5.46 -2.86
C LEU A 344 12.67 5.87 -2.27
N ALA A 345 12.45 7.15 -1.94
CA ALA A 345 11.16 7.62 -1.45
C ALA A 345 10.04 7.42 -2.49
N SER A 346 10.31 7.66 -3.77
CA SER A 346 9.35 7.42 -4.84
C SER A 346 9.09 5.93 -5.08
N TYR A 347 10.11 5.08 -5.01
CA TYR A 347 9.99 3.63 -5.16
C TYR A 347 9.14 3.00 -4.03
N PHE A 348 9.28 3.50 -2.79
CA PHE A 348 8.48 3.04 -1.64
C PHE A 348 7.23 3.89 -1.43
N SER A 349 6.55 4.27 -2.50
CA SER A 349 5.29 5.02 -2.48
C SER A 349 4.25 4.42 -3.43
N GLN A 350 3.04 4.97 -3.42
CA GLN A 350 2.00 4.62 -4.39
C GLN A 350 2.37 5.01 -5.84
N ALA A 351 3.37 5.86 -6.01
CA ALA A 351 3.84 6.31 -7.33
C ALA A 351 4.96 5.43 -7.91
N LYS A 352 5.15 4.21 -7.40
CA LYS A 352 6.22 3.29 -7.83
C LYS A 352 6.28 3.05 -9.34
N GLU A 353 5.13 3.03 -10.02
CA GLU A 353 5.02 2.79 -11.46
C GLU A 353 4.89 4.10 -12.28
N SER A 354 5.04 5.24 -11.63
CA SER A 354 4.88 6.55 -12.26
C SER A 354 6.23 7.10 -12.73
N SER A 355 6.23 7.95 -13.76
CA SER A 355 7.38 8.74 -14.15
C SER A 355 7.32 10.13 -13.52
N SER A 356 8.47 10.73 -13.25
CA SER A 356 8.58 12.13 -12.76
C SER A 356 7.78 12.40 -11.47
N VAL A 357 8.05 11.62 -10.42
CA VAL A 357 7.38 11.71 -9.12
C VAL A 357 7.97 12.88 -8.33
N PRO A 358 7.15 13.84 -7.84
CA PRO A 358 7.61 14.90 -6.97
C PRO A 358 7.91 14.34 -5.57
N VAL A 359 9.12 14.56 -5.08
CA VAL A 359 9.58 14.17 -3.74
C VAL A 359 10.06 15.41 -3.01
N ASP A 360 9.41 15.71 -1.91
CA ASP A 360 9.82 16.79 -1.01
C ASP A 360 10.92 16.30 -0.07
N TYR A 361 11.89 17.16 0.19
CA TYR A 361 12.94 16.89 1.15
C TYR A 361 13.33 18.13 1.94
N CYS A 362 13.66 17.94 3.20
CA CYS A 362 14.12 19.00 4.08
C CYS A 362 14.98 18.41 5.21
N PRO A 363 15.80 19.23 5.90
CA PRO A 363 16.41 18.82 7.15
C PRO A 363 15.39 18.39 8.19
N VAL A 364 15.66 17.30 8.93
CA VAL A 364 14.75 16.70 9.93
C VAL A 364 14.26 17.71 10.97
N LYS A 365 15.03 18.75 11.26
CA LYS A 365 14.63 19.83 12.20
C LYS A 365 13.32 20.54 11.79
N PHE A 366 12.96 20.50 10.52
CA PHE A 366 11.74 21.13 10.00
C PHE A 366 10.54 20.18 9.94
N VAL A 367 10.74 18.91 10.28
CA VAL A 367 9.67 17.92 10.33
C VAL A 367 9.12 17.84 11.75
N LYS A 368 7.78 17.99 11.88
CA LYS A 368 7.07 18.00 13.16
C LYS A 368 5.91 17.03 13.14
N LYS A 369 5.69 16.33 14.24
CA LYS A 369 4.48 15.53 14.42
C LYS A 369 3.47 16.36 15.21
N PRO A 370 2.28 16.67 14.63
CA PRO A 370 1.21 17.36 15.34
C PRO A 370 0.71 16.53 16.53
N ALA A 371 0.29 17.20 17.60
CA ALA A 371 -0.28 16.52 18.76
C ALA A 371 -1.56 15.76 18.36
N GLY A 372 -1.65 14.48 18.72
CA GLY A 372 -2.81 13.64 18.39
C GLY A 372 -2.85 13.12 16.96
N ALA A 373 -1.85 13.44 16.11
CA ALA A 373 -1.78 12.91 14.76
C ALA A 373 -1.60 11.38 14.74
N ARG A 374 -2.22 10.72 13.76
CA ARG A 374 -2.07 9.29 13.51
C ARG A 374 -0.60 8.93 13.21
N PRO A 375 -0.19 7.66 13.43
CA PRO A 375 1.15 7.22 13.03
C PRO A 375 1.45 7.57 11.57
N GLY A 376 2.71 7.93 11.26
CA GLY A 376 3.16 8.33 9.93
C GLY A 376 2.80 9.75 9.50
N MET A 377 1.86 10.43 10.17
CA MET A 377 1.45 11.78 9.80
C MET A 377 2.38 12.84 10.41
N VAL A 378 2.96 13.67 9.55
CA VAL A 378 3.85 14.79 9.93
C VAL A 378 3.49 16.04 9.14
N THR A 379 3.90 17.19 9.67
CA THR A 379 3.96 18.47 8.94
C THR A 379 5.43 18.86 8.77
N TYR A 380 5.76 19.52 7.68
CA TYR A 380 7.12 19.95 7.39
C TYR A 380 7.14 21.30 6.68
N ASP A 381 8.20 22.05 6.92
CA ASP A 381 8.43 23.37 6.38
C ASP A 381 9.81 23.45 5.70
N ASN A 382 10.10 24.55 4.99
CA ASN A 382 11.41 24.81 4.37
C ASN A 382 11.94 23.64 3.52
N TYR A 383 11.06 23.01 2.77
CA TYR A 383 11.36 21.89 1.89
C TYR A 383 11.76 22.36 0.48
N ARG A 384 12.43 21.47 -0.23
CA ARG A 384 12.65 21.53 -1.68
C ARG A 384 12.05 20.29 -2.32
N THR A 385 11.72 20.37 -3.60
CA THR A 385 11.13 19.27 -4.35
C THR A 385 12.08 18.81 -5.45
N LEU A 386 12.29 17.49 -5.53
CA LEU A 386 12.98 16.82 -6.63
C LEU A 386 11.97 16.00 -7.42
N TYR A 387 12.14 15.99 -8.73
CA TYR A 387 11.37 15.12 -9.64
C TYR A 387 12.24 13.93 -10.03
N VAL A 388 11.81 12.73 -9.66
CA VAL A 388 12.56 11.50 -9.87
C VAL A 388 11.68 10.42 -10.45
N THR A 389 12.28 9.48 -11.18
CA THR A 389 11.61 8.27 -11.66
C THR A 389 12.02 7.10 -10.77
N PRO A 390 11.06 6.31 -10.24
CA PRO A 390 11.37 5.11 -9.47
C PRO A 390 12.09 4.08 -10.35
N GLU A 391 13.19 3.52 -9.83
CA GLU A 391 13.98 2.51 -10.53
C GLU A 391 14.25 1.31 -9.63
N GLU A 392 13.65 0.16 -9.93
CA GLU A 392 13.83 -1.06 -9.16
C GLU A 392 15.28 -1.56 -9.18
N GLY A 393 15.96 -1.47 -10.33
CA GLY A 393 17.35 -1.88 -10.47
C GLY A 393 18.30 -1.09 -9.57
N LEU A 394 18.09 0.23 -9.46
CA LEU A 394 18.86 1.09 -8.57
C LEU A 394 18.52 0.80 -7.09
N ALA A 395 17.25 0.62 -6.76
CA ALA A 395 16.85 0.28 -5.39
C ALA A 395 17.48 -1.05 -4.93
N LYS A 396 17.49 -2.08 -5.78
CA LYS A 396 18.18 -3.36 -5.48
C LYS A 396 19.68 -3.19 -5.33
N LYS A 397 20.32 -2.36 -6.16
CA LYS A 397 21.78 -2.09 -6.12
C LYS A 397 22.20 -1.38 -4.83
N LEU A 398 21.39 -0.44 -4.35
CA LEU A 398 21.69 0.35 -3.14
C LEU A 398 21.34 -0.40 -1.84
N LEU A 399 20.58 -1.48 -1.89
CA LEU A 399 20.12 -2.23 -0.74
C LEU A 399 21.28 -2.92 -0.03
N ILE A 400 21.38 -2.73 1.30
CA ILE A 400 22.35 -3.42 2.15
C ILE A 400 21.66 -4.49 2.99
N ARG A 401 20.42 -4.24 3.44
CA ARG A 401 19.72 -5.12 4.38
C ARG A 401 18.20 -4.94 4.35
#